data_1534524597ff106251785def185a789a
#
_entry.id   1534524597ff106251785def185a789a
#
_cell.length_a   1.000
_cell.length_b   1.000
_cell.length_c   1.000
_cell.angle_alpha   90.00
_cell.angle_beta   90.00
_cell.angle_gamma   90.00
#
_symmetry.space_group_name_H-M   'P 1'
#
loop_
_entity.id
_entity.type
_entity.pdbx_description
1 polymer ?
#
loop_
_entity_poly.entity_id
_entity_poly.type
_entity_poly.pdbx_seq_one_letter_code
_entity_poly.pdbx_strand_id
1 'polypeptide(L)'
;MTEEKPRDLNWSQEQIDQKIRDICKELILSNEQLHMVMQKLDDEMNKGLSKETHDQAVVKCFATYVQDLPDGSEKGHFLALDLGGTNFRVLLITLDHQNFDMKSKIYAIPQSLMLGTGTQLFDHIAQCLALFVKDLNLHNERLPLGFTFSFPLSQHGLTKGYLVRWTKGFNCSGVVGEDVVALLEKAIAKRKDVKIEVCAILNDTTGTLMSCAWKNRNCRIGLIVGTGTNACYVEKTTNVQCAIPGNFSQEKPYMLINIEWGAFGEGGVLDFILTEFDRAIDENSINPSKQLFEKMISGMYMGELTRLVLEKVVNAGLLFGGKCPSDLKKRGKFFTKYVSEIENDAKGKYTNCREVLAELGLRNVSDQDCENVRYVCSVVSRRAAHLASAGIATLLNKMGEDSVTVGIDGSVYRFHPYFHELMTEKISQLQNYKFDLMLSEDGSGRGAALVAAVAAGHR
;
A
#
# COMPACT_ATOMS: atom_id res chain seq x y z
N MET A 1 -30.13 36.35 7.78
CA MET A 1 -28.76 35.86 7.69
C MET A 1 -27.90 36.82 8.51
N THR A 2 -27.69 36.51 9.78
CA THR A 2 -26.85 37.28 10.67
C THR A 2 -25.41 36.86 10.42
N GLU A 3 -24.62 37.80 9.87
CA GLU A 3 -23.15 37.67 9.87
C GLU A 3 -22.71 37.61 11.32
N GLU A 4 -22.26 36.46 11.78
CA GLU A 4 -21.54 36.37 13.05
C GLU A 4 -20.25 37.17 12.90
N LYS A 5 -20.15 38.26 13.66
CA LYS A 5 -18.91 39.03 13.81
C LYS A 5 -17.82 38.08 14.32
N PRO A 6 -16.56 38.20 13.82
CA PRO A 6 -15.43 37.49 14.42
C PRO A 6 -15.38 37.80 15.89
N ARG A 7 -15.35 36.80 16.73
CA ARG A 7 -15.11 37.02 18.17
C ARG A 7 -13.73 37.65 18.31
N ASP A 8 -13.66 38.81 18.94
CA ASP A 8 -12.41 39.40 19.37
C ASP A 8 -11.79 38.48 20.44
N LEU A 9 -11.05 37.49 19.99
CA LEU A 9 -10.38 36.56 20.87
C LEU A 9 -9.02 37.16 21.21
N ASN A 10 -8.92 37.78 22.37
CA ASN A 10 -7.68 38.34 22.94
C ASN A 10 -6.76 37.21 23.46
N TRP A 11 -6.46 36.23 22.63
CA TRP A 11 -5.50 35.19 22.99
C TRP A 11 -4.08 35.60 22.63
N SER A 12 -3.14 35.29 23.54
CA SER A 12 -1.71 35.37 23.21
C SER A 12 -1.35 34.29 22.18
N GLN A 13 -0.24 34.46 21.47
CA GLN A 13 0.25 33.45 20.52
C GLN A 13 0.47 32.09 21.19
N GLU A 14 1.00 32.11 22.43
CA GLU A 14 1.19 30.89 23.23
C GLU A 14 -0.14 30.16 23.52
N GLN A 15 -1.19 30.91 23.83
CA GLN A 15 -2.53 30.38 24.06
C GLN A 15 -3.11 29.79 22.76
N ILE A 16 -2.89 30.46 21.63
CA ILE A 16 -3.32 29.97 20.30
C ILE A 16 -2.62 28.63 19.99
N ASP A 17 -1.31 28.59 20.13
CA ASP A 17 -0.52 27.38 19.87
C ASP A 17 -0.98 26.21 20.76
N GLN A 18 -1.24 26.46 22.04
CA GLN A 18 -1.73 25.43 22.95
C GLN A 18 -3.13 24.92 22.57
N LYS A 19 -4.03 25.82 22.15
CA LYS A 19 -5.37 25.42 21.68
C LYS A 19 -5.33 24.59 20.41
N ILE A 20 -4.41 24.88 19.49
CA ILE A 20 -4.19 24.05 18.29
C ILE A 20 -3.70 22.67 18.71
N ARG A 21 -2.76 22.57 19.64
CA ARG A 21 -2.30 21.29 20.18
C ARG A 21 -3.42 20.52 20.86
N ASP A 22 -4.30 21.18 21.56
CA ASP A 22 -5.46 20.54 22.20
C ASP A 22 -6.44 19.95 21.17
N ILE A 23 -6.65 20.63 20.06
CA ILE A 23 -7.46 20.11 18.93
C ILE A 23 -6.82 18.87 18.33
N CYS A 24 -5.50 18.82 18.26
CA CYS A 24 -4.75 17.71 17.64
C CYS A 24 -4.44 16.57 18.60
N LYS A 25 -4.67 16.70 19.89
CA LYS A 25 -4.15 15.76 20.91
C LYS A 25 -4.59 14.30 20.70
N GLU A 26 -5.81 14.08 20.22
CA GLU A 26 -6.34 12.73 20.00
C GLU A 26 -5.68 12.02 18.80
N LEU A 27 -5.03 12.78 17.92
CA LEU A 27 -4.23 12.22 16.83
C LEU A 27 -2.85 11.73 17.29
N ILE A 28 -2.42 12.09 18.50
CA ILE A 28 -1.14 11.69 19.08
C ILE A 28 -1.37 10.44 19.93
N LEU A 29 -0.94 9.29 19.41
CA LEU A 29 -1.14 8.02 20.10
C LEU A 29 0.01 7.72 21.06
N SER A 30 -0.34 7.27 22.27
CA SER A 30 0.65 6.79 23.24
C SER A 30 1.18 5.40 22.84
N ASN A 31 2.32 5.01 23.39
CA ASN A 31 2.84 3.66 23.22
C ASN A 31 1.88 2.59 23.77
N GLU A 32 1.14 2.91 24.85
CA GLU A 32 0.11 2.02 25.40
C GLU A 32 -1.01 1.79 24.39
N GLN A 33 -1.51 2.84 23.74
CA GLN A 33 -2.51 2.72 22.70
C GLN A 33 -1.99 1.93 21.50
N LEU A 34 -0.74 2.18 21.09
CA LEU A 34 -0.12 1.42 19.99
C LEU A 34 0.08 -0.06 20.32
N HIS A 35 0.42 -0.40 21.58
CA HIS A 35 0.45 -1.79 22.02
C HIS A 35 -0.93 -2.45 21.98
N MET A 36 -1.99 -1.71 22.30
CA MET A 36 -3.36 -2.22 22.14
C MET A 36 -3.70 -2.46 20.66
N VAL A 37 -3.29 -1.57 19.78
CA VAL A 37 -3.44 -1.75 18.32
C VAL A 37 -2.72 -3.03 17.87
N MET A 38 -1.49 -3.25 18.35
CA MET A 38 -0.71 -4.44 18.03
C MET A 38 -1.42 -5.72 18.47
N GLN A 39 -1.92 -5.75 19.69
CA GLN A 39 -2.63 -6.93 20.20
C GLN A 39 -3.90 -7.22 19.40
N LYS A 40 -4.68 -6.19 19.08
CA LYS A 40 -5.90 -6.33 18.29
C LYS A 40 -5.60 -6.79 16.86
N LEU A 41 -4.52 -6.27 16.26
CA LEU A 41 -4.10 -6.72 14.93
C LEU A 41 -3.69 -8.21 14.95
N ASP A 42 -2.92 -8.62 15.92
CA ASP A 42 -2.51 -10.02 16.06
C ASP A 42 -3.74 -10.94 16.21
N ASP A 43 -4.69 -10.56 17.05
CA ASP A 43 -5.94 -11.30 17.25
C ASP A 43 -6.74 -11.42 15.91
N GLU A 44 -6.87 -10.31 15.17
CA GLU A 44 -7.55 -10.30 13.87
C GLU A 44 -6.81 -11.13 12.83
N MET A 45 -5.48 -11.08 12.81
CA MET A 45 -4.66 -11.89 11.91
C MET A 45 -4.82 -13.39 12.19
N ASN A 46 -4.87 -13.79 13.46
CA ASN A 46 -5.09 -15.17 13.84
C ASN A 46 -6.45 -15.69 13.37
N LYS A 47 -7.48 -14.86 13.41
CA LYS A 47 -8.78 -15.19 12.81
C LYS A 47 -8.69 -15.39 11.30
N GLY A 48 -7.91 -14.56 10.61
CA GLY A 48 -7.70 -14.67 9.17
C GLY A 48 -6.94 -15.94 8.77
N LEU A 49 -5.96 -16.33 9.57
CA LEU A 49 -5.13 -17.52 9.32
C LEU A 49 -5.85 -18.83 9.62
N SER A 50 -6.84 -18.83 10.52
CA SER A 50 -7.56 -20.03 10.94
C SER A 50 -8.56 -20.48 9.89
N LYS A 51 -8.62 -21.77 9.64
CA LYS A 51 -9.59 -22.39 8.73
C LYS A 51 -11.05 -22.09 9.11
N GLU A 52 -11.33 -22.08 10.41
CA GLU A 52 -12.69 -21.95 10.93
C GLU A 52 -13.23 -20.53 10.88
N THR A 53 -12.37 -19.52 10.96
CA THR A 53 -12.74 -18.10 11.08
C THR A 53 -12.35 -17.26 9.87
N HIS A 54 -11.60 -17.81 8.93
CA HIS A 54 -11.08 -17.05 7.76
C HIS A 54 -12.19 -16.35 6.97
N ASP A 55 -13.28 -17.03 6.69
CA ASP A 55 -14.35 -16.48 5.84
C ASP A 55 -15.03 -15.26 6.46
N GLN A 56 -15.13 -15.19 7.78
CA GLN A 56 -15.72 -14.09 8.54
C GLN A 56 -14.66 -13.07 9.03
N ALA A 57 -13.38 -13.37 8.90
CA ALA A 57 -12.33 -12.49 9.39
C ALA A 57 -12.31 -11.16 8.63
N VAL A 58 -12.10 -10.07 9.37
CA VAL A 58 -11.92 -8.72 8.82
C VAL A 58 -10.54 -8.60 8.17
N VAL A 59 -9.50 -9.01 8.87
CA VAL A 59 -8.13 -9.07 8.34
C VAL A 59 -7.92 -10.47 7.78
N LYS A 60 -7.98 -10.60 6.47
CA LYS A 60 -8.09 -11.89 5.79
C LYS A 60 -6.86 -12.77 5.86
N CYS A 61 -5.67 -12.20 5.89
CA CYS A 61 -4.41 -12.98 5.86
C CYS A 61 -4.44 -14.03 4.74
N PHE A 62 -4.61 -13.59 3.51
CA PHE A 62 -4.70 -14.49 2.36
C PHE A 62 -3.40 -15.27 2.16
N ALA A 63 -3.53 -16.58 1.99
CA ALA A 63 -2.43 -17.40 1.50
C ALA A 63 -2.07 -16.98 0.07
N THR A 64 -0.80 -16.69 -0.18
CA THR A 64 -0.30 -16.37 -1.52
C THR A 64 0.14 -17.60 -2.28
N TYR A 65 0.33 -18.72 -1.60
CA TYR A 65 0.92 -19.95 -2.11
C TYR A 65 2.38 -19.82 -2.55
N VAL A 66 3.01 -18.66 -2.33
CA VAL A 66 4.44 -18.44 -2.51
C VAL A 66 5.17 -18.97 -1.27
N GLN A 67 5.99 -20.01 -1.46
CA GLN A 67 6.69 -20.71 -0.38
C GLN A 67 8.21 -20.62 -0.48
N ASP A 68 8.71 -19.96 -1.52
CA ASP A 68 10.13 -19.83 -1.79
C ASP A 68 10.52 -18.37 -1.94
N LEU A 69 11.69 -18.02 -1.41
CA LEU A 69 12.33 -16.72 -1.59
C LEU A 69 13.52 -16.84 -2.54
N PRO A 70 13.95 -15.77 -3.21
CA PRO A 70 15.15 -15.81 -4.05
C PRO A 70 16.37 -16.18 -3.19
N ASP A 71 17.22 -17.07 -3.69
CA ASP A 71 18.42 -17.54 -3.00
C ASP A 71 19.73 -17.18 -3.73
N GLY A 72 19.62 -16.57 -4.92
CA GLY A 72 20.75 -16.17 -5.76
C GLY A 72 21.20 -17.23 -6.75
N SER A 73 20.55 -18.41 -6.75
CA SER A 73 20.81 -19.47 -7.73
C SER A 73 20.04 -19.27 -9.04
N GLU A 74 19.05 -18.37 -9.03
CA GLU A 74 18.16 -18.16 -10.15
C GLU A 74 18.92 -17.65 -11.37
N LYS A 75 18.66 -18.26 -12.52
CA LYS A 75 19.29 -17.96 -13.78
C LYS A 75 18.30 -18.08 -14.94
N GLY A 76 18.35 -17.12 -15.85
CA GLY A 76 17.54 -17.14 -17.07
C GLY A 76 16.75 -15.87 -17.30
N HIS A 77 15.79 -15.98 -18.23
CA HIS A 77 14.87 -14.90 -18.59
C HIS A 77 13.50 -15.13 -17.95
N PHE A 78 12.98 -14.11 -17.30
CA PHE A 78 11.68 -14.17 -16.61
C PHE A 78 10.85 -12.95 -16.95
N LEU A 79 9.58 -13.16 -17.27
CA LEU A 79 8.65 -12.10 -17.58
C LEU A 79 7.83 -11.71 -16.35
N ALA A 80 7.45 -10.45 -16.31
CA ALA A 80 6.41 -9.95 -15.42
C ALA A 80 5.36 -9.18 -16.22
N LEU A 81 4.12 -9.35 -15.84
CA LEU A 81 2.99 -8.57 -16.31
C LEU A 81 2.35 -7.88 -15.10
N ASP A 82 2.24 -6.55 -15.14
CA ASP A 82 1.62 -5.76 -14.08
C ASP A 82 0.39 -5.06 -14.64
N LEU A 83 -0.79 -5.54 -14.24
CA LEU A 83 -2.10 -5.04 -14.67
C LEU A 83 -2.88 -4.50 -13.47
N GLY A 84 -3.17 -3.22 -13.46
CA GLY A 84 -3.91 -2.62 -12.34
C GLY A 84 -4.41 -1.20 -12.58
N GLY A 85 -4.39 -0.73 -13.82
CA GLY A 85 -4.83 0.61 -14.18
C GLY A 85 -5.10 0.73 -15.67
N THR A 86 -5.19 1.96 -16.17
CA THR A 86 -5.41 2.25 -17.60
C THR A 86 -4.23 1.86 -18.50
N ASN A 87 -3.09 1.59 -17.89
CA ASN A 87 -1.90 1.04 -18.54
C ASN A 87 -1.52 -0.25 -17.86
N PHE A 88 -0.83 -1.11 -18.58
CA PHE A 88 -0.15 -2.25 -18.01
C PHE A 88 1.32 -2.25 -18.43
N ARG A 89 2.15 -2.87 -17.61
CA ARG A 89 3.58 -2.93 -17.84
C ARG A 89 4.02 -4.37 -18.05
N VAL A 90 4.87 -4.57 -19.04
CA VAL A 90 5.55 -5.84 -19.29
C VAL A 90 7.04 -5.63 -19.00
N LEU A 91 7.63 -6.55 -18.24
CA LEU A 91 9.04 -6.54 -17.90
C LEU A 91 9.69 -7.84 -18.27
N LEU A 92 10.96 -7.77 -18.70
CA LEU A 92 11.85 -8.91 -18.78
C LEU A 92 12.97 -8.70 -17.76
N ILE A 93 13.16 -9.68 -16.89
CA ILE A 93 14.32 -9.77 -16.03
C ILE A 93 15.24 -10.86 -16.56
N THR A 94 16.52 -10.51 -16.71
CA THR A 94 17.58 -11.47 -16.99
C THR A 94 18.40 -11.64 -15.72
N LEU A 95 18.43 -12.86 -15.20
CA LEU A 95 19.20 -13.23 -14.02
C LEU A 95 20.39 -14.11 -14.42
N ASP A 96 21.56 -13.81 -13.88
CA ASP A 96 22.73 -14.66 -13.94
C ASP A 96 23.42 -14.60 -12.58
N HIS A 97 22.99 -15.48 -11.69
CA HIS A 97 23.39 -15.53 -10.28
C HIS A 97 23.13 -14.20 -9.57
N GLN A 98 24.13 -13.35 -9.40
CA GLN A 98 23.96 -12.06 -8.71
C GLN A 98 23.72 -10.88 -9.66
N ASN A 99 23.84 -11.12 -10.97
CA ASN A 99 23.63 -10.08 -11.97
C ASN A 99 22.13 -9.98 -12.32
N PHE A 100 21.67 -8.75 -12.41
CA PHE A 100 20.29 -8.41 -12.67
C PHE A 100 20.20 -7.37 -13.77
N ASP A 101 19.55 -7.72 -14.88
CA ASP A 101 19.21 -6.79 -15.96
C ASP A 101 17.69 -6.74 -16.14
N MET A 102 17.16 -5.59 -16.47
CA MET A 102 15.73 -5.38 -16.63
C MET A 102 15.43 -4.53 -17.85
N LYS A 103 14.45 -4.98 -18.65
CA LYS A 103 13.83 -4.22 -19.73
C LYS A 103 12.34 -4.14 -19.48
N SER A 104 11.71 -3.02 -19.77
CA SER A 104 10.27 -2.85 -19.56
C SER A 104 9.64 -2.03 -20.68
N LYS A 105 8.33 -2.21 -20.86
CA LYS A 105 7.50 -1.40 -21.74
C LYS A 105 6.11 -1.22 -21.15
N ILE A 106 5.57 -0.03 -21.29
CA ILE A 106 4.21 0.32 -20.86
C ILE A 106 3.30 0.31 -22.08
N TYR A 107 2.16 -0.36 -21.95
CA TYR A 107 1.12 -0.42 -22.97
C TYR A 107 -0.16 0.20 -22.44
N ALA A 108 -0.85 0.96 -23.29
CA ALA A 108 -2.16 1.51 -22.95
C ALA A 108 -3.26 0.46 -23.08
N ILE A 109 -4.29 0.60 -22.26
CA ILE A 109 -5.56 -0.13 -22.42
C ILE A 109 -6.59 0.90 -22.86
N PRO A 110 -7.06 0.84 -24.12
CA PRO A 110 -8.15 1.71 -24.56
C PRO A 110 -9.41 1.50 -23.73
N GLN A 111 -10.17 2.56 -23.51
CA GLN A 111 -11.42 2.49 -22.75
C GLN A 111 -12.41 1.46 -23.35
N SER A 112 -12.41 1.31 -24.67
CA SER A 112 -13.21 0.31 -25.36
C SER A 112 -12.90 -1.13 -24.92
N LEU A 113 -11.65 -1.43 -24.55
CA LEU A 113 -11.25 -2.74 -24.02
C LEU A 113 -11.56 -2.87 -22.53
N MET A 114 -11.48 -1.79 -21.76
CA MET A 114 -11.85 -1.79 -20.33
C MET A 114 -13.35 -2.10 -20.13
N LEU A 115 -14.19 -1.73 -21.09
CA LEU A 115 -15.64 -1.89 -21.06
C LEU A 115 -16.14 -2.98 -22.03
N GLY A 116 -15.26 -3.65 -22.73
CA GLY A 116 -15.58 -4.69 -23.70
C GLY A 116 -15.75 -6.09 -23.06
N THR A 117 -15.27 -7.11 -23.77
CA THR A 117 -15.29 -8.49 -23.27
C THR A 117 -13.94 -8.87 -22.66
N GLY A 118 -13.94 -9.84 -21.74
CA GLY A 118 -12.71 -10.41 -21.19
C GLY A 118 -11.82 -11.00 -22.27
N THR A 119 -12.39 -11.66 -23.27
CA THR A 119 -11.64 -12.20 -24.43
C THR A 119 -10.88 -11.09 -25.15
N GLN A 120 -11.52 -9.96 -25.43
CA GLN A 120 -10.87 -8.81 -26.07
C GLN A 120 -9.73 -8.26 -25.23
N LEU A 121 -9.92 -8.12 -23.92
CA LEU A 121 -8.91 -7.62 -23.01
C LEU A 121 -7.69 -8.54 -22.97
N PHE A 122 -7.89 -9.82 -22.72
CA PHE A 122 -6.78 -10.78 -22.61
C PHE A 122 -6.10 -11.06 -23.96
N ASP A 123 -6.82 -11.02 -25.06
CA ASP A 123 -6.22 -11.11 -26.40
C ASP A 123 -5.32 -9.90 -26.69
N HIS A 124 -5.73 -8.70 -26.27
CA HIS A 124 -4.88 -7.51 -26.39
C HIS A 124 -3.61 -7.62 -25.52
N ILE A 125 -3.74 -8.08 -24.30
CA ILE A 125 -2.59 -8.30 -23.40
C ILE A 125 -1.63 -9.34 -23.99
N ALA A 126 -2.15 -10.46 -24.49
CA ALA A 126 -1.35 -11.48 -25.13
C ALA A 126 -0.63 -10.98 -26.40
N GLN A 127 -1.28 -10.11 -27.18
CA GLN A 127 -0.67 -9.45 -28.33
C GLN A 127 0.50 -8.56 -27.90
N CYS A 128 0.33 -7.74 -26.88
CA CYS A 128 1.40 -6.88 -26.37
C CYS A 128 2.56 -7.68 -25.80
N LEU A 129 2.29 -8.75 -25.06
CA LEU A 129 3.31 -9.70 -24.59
C LEU A 129 4.11 -10.30 -25.76
N ALA A 130 3.43 -10.75 -26.81
CA ALA A 130 4.07 -11.31 -27.99
C ALA A 130 4.96 -10.30 -28.71
N LEU A 131 4.49 -9.06 -28.88
CA LEU A 131 5.27 -7.98 -29.47
C LEU A 131 6.54 -7.70 -28.66
N PHE A 132 6.40 -7.59 -27.35
CA PHE A 132 7.53 -7.34 -26.45
C PHE A 132 8.59 -8.44 -26.53
N VAL A 133 8.17 -9.70 -26.50
CA VAL A 133 9.05 -10.87 -26.55
C VAL A 133 9.74 -10.98 -27.92
N LYS A 134 9.02 -10.71 -29.02
CA LYS A 134 9.58 -10.70 -30.37
C LYS A 134 10.59 -9.59 -30.57
N ASP A 135 10.34 -8.39 -30.06
CA ASP A 135 11.28 -7.26 -30.14
C ASP A 135 12.61 -7.57 -29.43
N LEU A 136 12.59 -8.47 -28.45
CA LEU A 136 13.77 -8.94 -27.75
C LEU A 136 14.38 -10.23 -28.34
N ASN A 137 13.84 -10.73 -29.44
CA ASN A 137 14.26 -11.98 -30.07
C ASN A 137 14.18 -13.24 -29.16
N LEU A 138 13.22 -13.26 -28.25
CA LEU A 138 13.01 -14.34 -27.28
C LEU A 138 11.78 -15.20 -27.57
N HIS A 139 11.15 -15.03 -28.72
CA HIS A 139 9.90 -15.72 -29.10
C HIS A 139 10.00 -17.23 -29.21
N ASN A 140 11.21 -17.77 -29.39
CA ASN A 140 11.45 -19.24 -29.44
C ASN A 140 11.80 -19.81 -28.07
N GLU A 141 12.08 -18.97 -27.09
CA GLU A 141 12.42 -19.36 -25.72
C GLU A 141 11.15 -19.55 -24.88
N ARG A 142 11.15 -20.57 -24.02
CA ARG A 142 10.07 -20.76 -23.05
C ARG A 142 10.29 -19.81 -21.88
N LEU A 143 9.37 -18.87 -21.68
CA LEU A 143 9.50 -17.80 -20.71
C LEU A 143 8.49 -17.97 -19.57
N PRO A 144 8.95 -18.18 -18.34
CA PRO A 144 8.11 -18.10 -17.15
C PRO A 144 7.63 -16.66 -16.93
N LEU A 145 6.36 -16.48 -16.57
CA LEU A 145 5.73 -15.19 -16.33
C LEU A 145 5.10 -15.14 -14.95
N GLY A 146 5.39 -14.08 -14.21
CA GLY A 146 4.67 -13.68 -13.00
C GLY A 146 3.63 -12.62 -13.34
N PHE A 147 2.41 -12.82 -12.86
CA PHE A 147 1.28 -11.96 -13.17
C PHE A 147 0.81 -11.19 -11.92
N THR A 148 1.15 -9.91 -11.85
CA THR A 148 0.59 -9.00 -10.85
C THR A 148 -0.76 -8.49 -11.34
N PHE A 149 -1.79 -8.81 -10.60
CA PHE A 149 -3.16 -8.45 -10.93
C PHE A 149 -3.79 -7.70 -9.74
N SER A 150 -3.89 -6.38 -9.87
CA SER A 150 -4.24 -5.47 -8.79
C SER A 150 -5.76 -5.20 -8.72
N PHE A 151 -6.55 -6.24 -8.76
CA PHE A 151 -7.99 -6.24 -8.55
C PHE A 151 -8.36 -7.26 -7.47
N PRO A 152 -9.50 -7.13 -6.78
CA PRO A 152 -9.90 -8.10 -5.76
C PRO A 152 -10.01 -9.51 -6.30
N LEU A 153 -9.17 -10.42 -5.77
CA LEU A 153 -9.09 -11.82 -6.18
C LEU A 153 -9.39 -12.77 -5.02
N SER A 154 -10.05 -13.86 -5.33
CA SER A 154 -10.07 -15.06 -4.50
C SER A 154 -8.99 -16.02 -5.01
N GLN A 155 -7.86 -16.11 -4.33
CA GLN A 155 -6.72 -16.93 -4.74
C GLN A 155 -6.85 -18.35 -4.17
N HIS A 156 -6.75 -19.35 -5.02
CA HIS A 156 -6.90 -20.76 -4.66
C HIS A 156 -5.63 -21.57 -4.87
N GLY A 157 -4.57 -20.98 -5.38
CA GLY A 157 -3.28 -21.58 -5.63
C GLY A 157 -2.32 -20.56 -6.20
N LEU A 158 -1.08 -20.95 -6.41
CA LEU A 158 -0.04 -20.06 -6.97
C LEU A 158 -0.42 -19.53 -8.35
N THR A 159 -1.10 -20.36 -9.15
CA THR A 159 -1.51 -20.05 -10.51
C THR A 159 -3.04 -20.05 -10.68
N LYS A 160 -3.78 -19.80 -9.63
CA LYS A 160 -5.24 -19.86 -9.65
C LYS A 160 -5.86 -18.71 -8.87
N GLY A 161 -6.50 -17.78 -9.56
CA GLY A 161 -7.13 -16.62 -8.96
C GLY A 161 -8.42 -16.22 -9.68
N TYR A 162 -9.50 -16.12 -8.91
CA TYR A 162 -10.82 -15.77 -9.42
C TYR A 162 -11.13 -14.32 -9.15
N LEU A 163 -11.52 -13.57 -10.18
CA LEU A 163 -11.89 -12.17 -10.01
C LEU A 163 -13.19 -12.05 -9.21
N VAL A 164 -13.13 -11.32 -8.10
CA VAL A 164 -14.31 -11.05 -7.26
C VAL A 164 -15.17 -9.94 -7.87
N ARG A 165 -14.55 -8.83 -8.24
CA ARG A 165 -15.20 -7.68 -8.86
C ARG A 165 -14.18 -6.81 -9.60
N TRP A 166 -14.65 -6.08 -10.58
CA TRP A 166 -13.85 -5.04 -11.23
C TRP A 166 -13.81 -3.76 -10.37
N THR A 167 -12.73 -3.03 -10.49
CA THR A 167 -12.50 -1.71 -9.91
C THR A 167 -11.78 -0.82 -10.93
N LYS A 168 -11.48 0.41 -10.60
CA LYS A 168 -10.63 1.32 -11.39
C LYS A 168 -11.14 1.58 -12.83
N GLY A 169 -12.45 1.57 -13.03
CA GLY A 169 -13.05 1.85 -14.34
C GLY A 169 -13.13 0.65 -15.30
N PHE A 170 -12.67 -0.52 -14.90
CA PHE A 170 -12.85 -1.75 -15.68
C PHE A 170 -14.25 -2.35 -15.46
N ASN A 171 -14.82 -2.87 -16.52
CA ASN A 171 -16.09 -3.61 -16.47
C ASN A 171 -16.20 -4.60 -17.63
N CYS A 172 -15.17 -5.41 -17.83
CA CYS A 172 -15.17 -6.43 -18.88
C CYS A 172 -16.13 -7.57 -18.53
N SER A 173 -16.95 -7.97 -19.51
CA SER A 173 -17.83 -9.13 -19.38
C SER A 173 -17.04 -10.45 -19.41
N GLY A 174 -17.55 -11.48 -18.75
CA GLY A 174 -17.02 -12.83 -18.80
C GLY A 174 -15.73 -13.04 -18.01
N VAL A 175 -15.43 -12.19 -17.00
CA VAL A 175 -14.23 -12.29 -16.17
C VAL A 175 -14.56 -12.47 -14.69
N VAL A 176 -15.56 -11.77 -14.18
CA VAL A 176 -15.98 -11.92 -12.78
C VAL A 176 -16.37 -13.37 -12.50
N GLY A 177 -15.79 -13.95 -11.45
CA GLY A 177 -15.98 -15.37 -11.10
C GLY A 177 -15.14 -16.35 -11.89
N GLU A 178 -14.33 -15.88 -12.83
CA GLU A 178 -13.45 -16.71 -13.65
C GLU A 178 -11.99 -16.66 -13.15
N ASP A 179 -11.23 -17.71 -13.43
CA ASP A 179 -9.80 -17.77 -13.17
C ASP A 179 -9.06 -16.91 -14.21
N VAL A 180 -8.53 -15.78 -13.78
CA VAL A 180 -7.86 -14.83 -14.67
C VAL A 180 -6.54 -15.37 -15.24
N VAL A 181 -5.90 -16.29 -14.54
CA VAL A 181 -4.70 -16.99 -15.08
C VAL A 181 -5.10 -17.86 -16.27
N ALA A 182 -6.17 -18.63 -16.13
CA ALA A 182 -6.67 -19.46 -17.23
C ALA A 182 -7.09 -18.63 -18.43
N LEU A 183 -7.71 -17.46 -18.22
CA LEU A 183 -8.06 -16.55 -19.32
C LEU A 183 -6.84 -16.02 -20.04
N LEU A 184 -5.79 -15.64 -19.32
CA LEU A 184 -4.53 -15.19 -19.91
C LEU A 184 -3.82 -16.32 -20.66
N GLU A 185 -3.72 -17.49 -20.07
CA GLU A 185 -3.11 -18.68 -20.72
C GLU A 185 -3.81 -19.07 -22.02
N LYS A 186 -5.15 -19.02 -22.01
CA LYS A 186 -5.96 -19.28 -23.21
C LYS A 186 -5.66 -18.28 -24.33
N ALA A 187 -5.55 -17.00 -23.99
CA ALA A 187 -5.24 -15.95 -24.96
C ALA A 187 -3.82 -16.12 -25.53
N ILE A 188 -2.85 -16.47 -24.70
CA ILE A 188 -1.47 -16.75 -25.13
C ILE A 188 -1.43 -18.00 -26.04
N ALA A 189 -2.12 -19.08 -25.69
CA ALA A 189 -2.15 -20.33 -26.44
C ALA A 189 -2.73 -20.17 -27.85
N LYS A 190 -3.71 -19.30 -28.03
CA LYS A 190 -4.28 -19.00 -29.35
C LYS A 190 -3.26 -18.43 -30.34
N ARG A 191 -2.20 -17.79 -29.85
CA ARG A 191 -1.25 -17.09 -30.71
C ARG A 191 -0.25 -18.01 -31.39
N LYS A 192 0.23 -19.04 -30.75
CA LYS A 192 1.22 -20.03 -31.29
C LYS A 192 2.58 -19.43 -31.71
N ASP A 193 2.79 -18.12 -31.53
CA ASP A 193 4.00 -17.39 -31.94
C ASP A 193 4.95 -17.08 -30.77
N VAL A 194 4.55 -17.36 -29.55
CA VAL A 194 5.36 -17.21 -28.33
C VAL A 194 5.12 -18.40 -27.39
N LYS A 195 6.10 -18.64 -26.51
CA LYS A 195 6.06 -19.72 -25.51
C LYS A 195 6.14 -19.11 -24.11
N ILE A 196 5.01 -18.70 -23.57
CA ILE A 196 4.91 -18.06 -22.27
C ILE A 196 4.09 -18.95 -21.34
N GLU A 197 4.62 -19.20 -20.14
CA GLU A 197 3.97 -19.99 -19.11
C GLU A 197 3.73 -19.11 -17.88
N VAL A 198 2.47 -18.95 -17.45
CA VAL A 198 2.15 -18.23 -16.22
C VAL A 198 2.50 -19.12 -15.03
N CYS A 199 3.47 -18.68 -14.21
CA CYS A 199 3.98 -19.42 -13.06
C CYS A 199 3.40 -18.95 -11.73
N ALA A 200 2.88 -17.73 -11.66
CA ALA A 200 2.28 -17.19 -10.46
C ALA A 200 1.38 -16.01 -10.76
N ILE A 201 0.34 -15.87 -9.94
CA ILE A 201 -0.43 -14.64 -9.80
C ILE A 201 -0.18 -14.08 -8.40
N LEU A 202 -0.01 -12.78 -8.27
CA LEU A 202 0.38 -12.15 -6.99
C LEU A 202 -0.14 -10.71 -6.89
N ASN A 203 -0.12 -10.19 -5.67
CA ASN A 203 -0.35 -8.79 -5.40
C ASN A 203 0.96 -7.98 -5.30
N ASP A 204 0.84 -6.68 -5.21
CA ASP A 204 1.98 -5.75 -5.19
C ASP A 204 2.87 -5.86 -3.93
N THR A 205 2.31 -6.17 -2.75
CA THR A 205 3.12 -6.35 -1.54
C THR A 205 4.02 -7.58 -1.61
N THR A 206 3.53 -8.67 -2.18
CA THR A 206 4.34 -9.86 -2.45
C THR A 206 5.48 -9.53 -3.39
N GLY A 207 5.21 -8.77 -4.45
CA GLY A 207 6.25 -8.28 -5.37
C GLY A 207 7.30 -7.43 -4.67
N THR A 208 6.90 -6.53 -3.79
CA THR A 208 7.81 -5.68 -2.99
C THR A 208 8.71 -6.52 -2.11
N LEU A 209 8.16 -7.51 -1.40
CA LEU A 209 8.95 -8.42 -0.57
C LEU A 209 9.97 -9.17 -1.40
N MET A 210 9.56 -9.77 -2.50
CA MET A 210 10.44 -10.56 -3.36
C MET A 210 11.57 -9.72 -3.96
N SER A 211 11.28 -8.51 -4.41
CA SER A 211 12.26 -7.57 -4.95
C SER A 211 13.33 -7.21 -3.90
N CYS A 212 12.91 -6.95 -2.67
CA CYS A 212 13.83 -6.64 -1.58
C CYS A 212 14.59 -7.89 -1.11
N ALA A 213 13.96 -9.05 -1.10
CA ALA A 213 14.60 -10.32 -0.74
C ALA A 213 15.73 -10.71 -1.71
N TRP A 214 15.64 -10.33 -2.96
CA TRP A 214 16.72 -10.48 -3.93
C TRP A 214 18.00 -9.76 -3.50
N LYS A 215 17.85 -8.54 -2.99
CA LYS A 215 18.99 -7.71 -2.52
C LYS A 215 19.42 -8.04 -1.10
N ASN A 216 18.49 -8.42 -0.25
CA ASN A 216 18.75 -8.70 1.17
C ASN A 216 18.00 -9.98 1.57
N ARG A 217 18.76 -11.03 1.85
CA ARG A 217 18.24 -12.36 2.20
C ARG A 217 17.46 -12.40 3.52
N ASN A 218 17.60 -11.38 4.36
CA ASN A 218 16.85 -11.24 5.60
C ASN A 218 15.49 -10.57 5.42
N CYS A 219 15.13 -10.16 4.19
CA CYS A 219 13.83 -9.57 3.93
C CYS A 219 12.72 -10.62 4.11
N ARG A 220 11.81 -10.34 5.04
CA ARG A 220 10.69 -11.22 5.43
C ARG A 220 9.36 -10.51 5.47
N ILE A 221 9.36 -9.21 5.27
CA ILE A 221 8.16 -8.35 5.27
C ILE A 221 8.22 -7.44 4.05
N GLY A 222 7.09 -7.32 3.36
CA GLY A 222 6.87 -6.31 2.33
C GLY A 222 5.76 -5.37 2.77
N LEU A 223 6.01 -4.07 2.70
CA LEU A 223 5.07 -3.03 3.12
C LEU A 223 4.89 -2.02 1.99
N ILE A 224 3.65 -1.62 1.76
CA ILE A 224 3.32 -0.49 0.89
C ILE A 224 2.65 0.60 1.73
N VAL A 225 3.19 1.81 1.66
CA VAL A 225 2.56 3.04 2.17
C VAL A 225 2.58 4.06 1.03
N GLY A 226 1.54 4.03 0.25
CA GLY A 226 1.34 4.87 -0.94
C GLY A 226 -0.09 5.37 -1.00
N THR A 227 -0.73 5.27 -2.16
CA THR A 227 -2.16 5.58 -2.32
C THR A 227 -3.01 4.76 -1.35
N GLY A 228 -2.69 3.48 -1.18
CA GLY A 228 -3.21 2.62 -0.14
C GLY A 228 -2.11 2.16 0.82
N THR A 229 -2.44 1.27 1.73
CA THR A 229 -1.47 0.58 2.58
C THR A 229 -1.83 -0.88 2.77
N ASN A 230 -0.82 -1.72 2.62
CA ASN A 230 -0.93 -3.15 2.85
C ASN A 230 0.45 -3.73 3.19
N ALA A 231 0.46 -4.91 3.77
CA ALA A 231 1.69 -5.64 4.06
C ALA A 231 1.54 -7.13 3.78
N CYS A 232 2.66 -7.74 3.46
CA CYS A 232 2.80 -9.20 3.43
C CYS A 232 4.01 -9.61 4.27
N TYR A 233 4.01 -10.84 4.74
CA TYR A 233 5.09 -11.37 5.56
C TYR A 233 5.24 -12.88 5.38
N VAL A 234 6.32 -13.43 5.88
CA VAL A 234 6.62 -14.86 5.83
C VAL A 234 6.09 -15.53 7.11
N GLU A 235 5.07 -16.38 6.96
CA GLU A 235 4.47 -17.13 8.05
C GLU A 235 4.91 -18.60 7.99
N LYS A 236 4.90 -19.29 9.14
CA LYS A 236 5.09 -20.74 9.18
C LYS A 236 3.92 -21.43 8.47
N THR A 237 4.21 -22.35 7.58
CA THR A 237 3.19 -23.09 6.81
C THR A 237 2.14 -23.74 7.72
N THR A 238 2.56 -24.26 8.89
CA THR A 238 1.66 -24.87 9.87
C THR A 238 0.62 -23.91 10.45
N ASN A 239 0.88 -22.61 10.42
CA ASN A 239 -0.04 -21.57 10.90
C ASN A 239 -1.03 -21.11 9.82
N VAL A 240 -0.81 -21.48 8.57
CA VAL A 240 -1.64 -21.05 7.43
C VAL A 240 -2.75 -22.05 7.18
N GLN A 241 -3.69 -22.14 8.11
CA GLN A 241 -4.76 -23.12 8.06
C GLN A 241 -5.87 -22.76 7.05
N CYS A 242 -5.91 -21.51 6.61
CA CYS A 242 -6.85 -21.05 5.57
C CYS A 242 -6.44 -21.46 4.15
N ALA A 243 -5.20 -21.91 3.94
CA ALA A 243 -4.74 -22.36 2.63
C ALA A 243 -5.44 -23.65 2.21
N ILE A 244 -5.72 -23.79 0.91
CA ILE A 244 -6.44 -24.93 0.35
C ILE A 244 -5.50 -26.15 0.32
N PRO A 245 -5.83 -27.25 1.03
CA PRO A 245 -5.02 -28.45 1.01
C PRO A 245 -4.80 -29.00 -0.41
N GLY A 246 -3.58 -29.47 -0.69
CA GLY A 246 -3.22 -29.99 -1.99
C GLY A 246 -2.70 -28.95 -2.99
N ASN A 247 -2.87 -27.66 -2.71
CA ASN A 247 -2.41 -26.58 -3.58
C ASN A 247 -1.09 -25.94 -3.12
N PHE A 248 -0.48 -26.48 -2.08
CA PHE A 248 0.81 -26.06 -1.55
C PHE A 248 1.54 -27.24 -0.91
N SER A 249 2.86 -27.09 -0.68
CA SER A 249 3.68 -28.12 -0.02
C SER A 249 3.63 -27.94 1.50
N GLN A 250 3.21 -28.98 2.22
CA GLN A 250 3.25 -29.01 3.67
C GLN A 250 4.67 -29.23 4.22
N GLU A 251 5.58 -29.70 3.39
CA GLU A 251 6.98 -29.95 3.77
C GLU A 251 7.80 -28.65 3.77
N LYS A 252 7.40 -27.65 2.98
CA LYS A 252 8.05 -26.32 2.98
C LYS A 252 7.66 -25.57 4.25
N PRO A 253 8.66 -25.01 4.99
CA PRO A 253 8.40 -24.48 6.33
C PRO A 253 7.62 -23.16 6.33
N TYR A 254 7.62 -22.42 5.23
CA TYR A 254 7.08 -21.07 5.15
C TYR A 254 6.15 -20.86 3.99
N MET A 255 5.26 -19.87 4.14
CA MET A 255 4.40 -19.33 3.08
C MET A 255 4.26 -17.82 3.28
N LEU A 256 4.28 -17.07 2.18
CA LEU A 256 3.98 -15.64 2.22
C LEU A 256 2.48 -15.43 2.40
N ILE A 257 2.16 -14.49 3.29
CA ILE A 257 0.77 -14.10 3.61
C ILE A 257 0.55 -12.67 3.17
N ASN A 258 -0.47 -12.45 2.35
CA ASN A 258 -1.00 -11.13 2.06
C ASN A 258 -2.03 -10.77 3.13
N ILE A 259 -1.69 -9.86 4.03
CA ILE A 259 -2.48 -9.58 5.22
C ILE A 259 -3.80 -8.90 4.87
N GLU A 260 -3.79 -7.98 3.90
CA GLU A 260 -4.89 -7.06 3.63
C GLU A 260 -5.28 -6.24 4.88
N TRP A 261 -4.29 -5.64 5.51
CA TRP A 261 -4.46 -4.96 6.78
C TRP A 261 -5.21 -3.64 6.69
N GLY A 262 -5.44 -3.12 5.47
CA GLY A 262 -6.26 -1.91 5.28
C GLY A 262 -7.65 -2.03 5.89
N ALA A 263 -8.22 -3.22 5.89
CA ALA A 263 -9.54 -3.53 6.46
C ALA A 263 -9.57 -3.55 8.00
N PHE A 264 -8.41 -3.57 8.65
CA PHE A 264 -8.31 -3.59 10.11
C PHE A 264 -9.05 -2.40 10.73
N GLY A 265 -9.81 -2.66 11.76
CA GLY A 265 -10.68 -1.66 12.42
C GLY A 265 -12.17 -1.80 12.09
N GLU A 266 -12.53 -2.53 11.04
CA GLU A 266 -13.92 -2.83 10.76
C GLU A 266 -14.54 -3.61 11.94
N GLY A 267 -15.80 -3.32 12.25
CA GLY A 267 -16.47 -3.94 13.40
C GLY A 267 -16.17 -3.29 14.76
N GLY A 268 -15.47 -2.17 14.79
CA GLY A 268 -15.32 -1.33 15.99
C GLY A 268 -14.05 -1.59 16.81
N VAL A 269 -13.15 -2.47 16.39
CA VAL A 269 -11.95 -2.83 17.19
C VAL A 269 -10.97 -1.66 17.36
N LEU A 270 -11.00 -0.64 16.48
CA LEU A 270 -10.16 0.55 16.58
C LEU A 270 -10.92 1.79 17.03
N ASP A 271 -12.15 1.69 17.50
CA ASP A 271 -12.97 2.84 17.91
C ASP A 271 -12.28 3.67 18.99
N PHE A 272 -11.43 3.07 19.82
CA PHE A 272 -10.70 3.75 20.89
C PHE A 272 -9.65 4.76 20.41
N ILE A 273 -9.25 4.73 19.14
CA ILE A 273 -8.30 5.68 18.55
C ILE A 273 -8.90 6.51 17.40
N LEU A 274 -10.13 6.21 16.97
CA LEU A 274 -10.79 6.99 15.94
C LEU A 274 -11.17 8.37 16.45
N THR A 275 -10.77 9.40 15.71
CA THR A 275 -11.12 10.78 15.98
C THR A 275 -12.37 11.21 15.20
N GLU A 276 -12.88 12.39 15.51
CA GLU A 276 -13.95 13.01 14.71
C GLU A 276 -13.56 13.19 13.24
N PHE A 277 -12.26 13.44 12.97
CA PHE A 277 -11.74 13.61 11.61
C PHE A 277 -11.77 12.29 10.83
N ASP A 278 -11.41 11.20 11.48
CA ASP A 278 -11.49 9.86 10.90
C ASP A 278 -12.94 9.47 10.56
N ARG A 279 -13.86 9.79 11.45
CA ARG A 279 -15.30 9.53 11.22
C ARG A 279 -15.84 10.36 10.06
N ALA A 280 -15.43 11.62 9.95
CA ALA A 280 -15.84 12.47 8.83
C ALA A 280 -15.33 11.95 7.48
N ILE A 281 -14.09 11.47 7.43
CA ILE A 281 -13.53 10.83 6.23
C ILE A 281 -14.34 9.57 5.87
N ASP A 282 -14.58 8.73 6.84
CA ASP A 282 -15.29 7.46 6.63
C ASP A 282 -16.71 7.67 6.13
N GLU A 283 -17.48 8.51 6.79
CA GLU A 283 -18.87 8.83 6.44
C GLU A 283 -19.01 9.39 5.02
N ASN A 284 -18.04 10.18 4.58
CA ASN A 284 -18.05 10.82 3.25
C ASN A 284 -17.29 10.02 2.19
N SER A 285 -16.79 8.83 2.53
CA SER A 285 -16.07 7.97 1.59
C SER A 285 -17.02 7.17 0.70
N ILE A 286 -16.46 6.61 -0.38
CA ILE A 286 -17.18 5.69 -1.28
C ILE A 286 -17.52 4.35 -0.62
N ASN A 287 -16.87 4.03 0.51
CA ASN A 287 -16.96 2.75 1.22
C ASN A 287 -17.05 2.95 2.75
N PRO A 288 -18.13 3.57 3.26
CA PRO A 288 -18.29 3.77 4.70
C PRO A 288 -18.17 2.47 5.49
N SER A 289 -17.53 2.56 6.66
CA SER A 289 -17.23 1.45 7.59
C SER A 289 -16.21 0.44 7.08
N LYS A 290 -15.58 0.70 5.95
CA LYS A 290 -14.57 -0.15 5.33
C LYS A 290 -13.20 0.52 5.32
N GLN A 291 -12.13 -0.30 5.30
CA GLN A 291 -10.75 0.17 5.14
C GLN A 291 -10.33 1.24 6.15
N LEU A 292 -10.68 1.04 7.41
CA LEU A 292 -10.46 2.05 8.46
C LEU A 292 -8.98 2.27 8.76
N PHE A 293 -8.19 1.20 8.82
CA PHE A 293 -6.74 1.30 9.05
C PHE A 293 -6.06 2.02 7.88
N GLU A 294 -6.43 1.68 6.66
CA GLU A 294 -5.94 2.37 5.46
C GLU A 294 -6.31 3.85 5.46
N LYS A 295 -7.52 4.20 5.88
CA LYS A 295 -7.98 5.60 5.96
C LYS A 295 -7.20 6.45 6.96
N MET A 296 -6.55 5.83 7.95
CA MET A 296 -5.71 6.52 8.92
C MET A 296 -4.25 6.66 8.49
N ILE A 297 -3.80 5.90 7.48
CA ILE A 297 -2.37 5.80 7.14
C ILE A 297 -2.07 6.29 5.73
N SER A 298 -2.89 5.91 4.74
CA SER A 298 -2.52 6.00 3.34
C SER A 298 -2.57 7.41 2.76
N GLY A 299 -1.86 7.59 1.65
CA GLY A 299 -1.78 8.87 0.95
C GLY A 299 -3.10 9.32 0.34
N MET A 300 -4.02 8.42 0.04
CA MET A 300 -5.34 8.79 -0.46
C MET A 300 -6.12 9.66 0.55
N TYR A 301 -5.84 9.50 1.85
CA TYR A 301 -6.62 10.14 2.92
C TYR A 301 -5.84 11.15 3.76
N MET A 302 -4.51 11.10 3.74
CA MET A 302 -3.67 11.93 4.61
C MET A 302 -3.88 13.43 4.38
N GLY A 303 -3.98 13.86 3.14
CA GLY A 303 -4.26 15.26 2.79
C GLY A 303 -5.63 15.71 3.30
N GLU A 304 -6.64 14.89 3.13
CA GLU A 304 -8.01 15.21 3.58
C GLU A 304 -8.12 15.23 5.11
N LEU A 305 -7.44 14.33 5.82
CA LEU A 305 -7.33 14.40 7.28
C LEU A 305 -6.73 15.74 7.74
N THR A 306 -5.64 16.13 7.10
CA THR A 306 -4.98 17.41 7.38
C THR A 306 -5.91 18.58 7.12
N ARG A 307 -6.63 18.57 5.99
CA ARG A 307 -7.60 19.61 5.64
C ARG A 307 -8.69 19.76 6.71
N LEU A 308 -9.25 18.65 7.17
CA LEU A 308 -10.31 18.67 8.20
C LEU A 308 -9.81 19.25 9.52
N VAL A 309 -8.60 18.92 9.93
CA VAL A 309 -7.99 19.50 11.13
C VAL A 309 -7.75 21.00 10.95
N LEU A 310 -7.18 21.41 9.81
CA LEU A 310 -6.94 22.82 9.49
C LEU A 310 -8.25 23.61 9.45
N GLU A 311 -9.28 23.08 8.83
CA GLU A 311 -10.61 23.73 8.78
C GLU A 311 -11.17 23.97 10.19
N LYS A 312 -11.08 22.97 11.06
CA LYS A 312 -11.50 23.11 12.46
C LYS A 312 -10.70 24.19 13.21
N VAL A 313 -9.39 24.21 13.02
CA VAL A 313 -8.49 25.21 13.63
C VAL A 313 -8.82 26.62 13.14
N VAL A 314 -9.04 26.78 11.83
CA VAL A 314 -9.43 28.07 11.24
C VAL A 314 -10.79 28.53 11.77
N ASN A 315 -11.78 27.65 11.80
CA ASN A 315 -13.13 27.96 12.27
C ASN A 315 -13.16 28.31 13.77
N ALA A 316 -12.20 27.82 14.55
CA ALA A 316 -12.01 28.21 15.95
C ALA A 316 -11.32 29.59 16.11
N GLY A 317 -10.96 30.24 15.00
CA GLY A 317 -10.28 31.56 15.03
C GLY A 317 -8.80 31.48 15.35
N LEU A 318 -8.18 30.32 15.29
CA LEU A 318 -6.80 30.07 15.73
C LEU A 318 -5.77 30.20 14.60
N LEU A 319 -6.22 30.31 13.36
CA LEU A 319 -5.35 30.30 12.19
C LEU A 319 -5.91 31.25 11.14
N PHE A 320 -5.04 31.97 10.42
CA PHE A 320 -5.39 32.90 9.34
C PHE A 320 -6.39 33.99 9.73
N GLY A 321 -6.40 34.39 11.01
CA GLY A 321 -7.38 35.37 11.53
C GLY A 321 -8.81 34.87 11.46
N GLY A 322 -9.05 33.57 11.44
CA GLY A 322 -10.36 32.94 11.35
C GLY A 322 -10.97 32.93 9.93
N LYS A 323 -10.21 33.36 8.93
CA LYS A 323 -10.67 33.41 7.53
C LYS A 323 -10.30 32.13 6.81
N CYS A 324 -11.31 31.28 6.56
CA CYS A 324 -11.12 30.04 5.82
C CYS A 324 -11.35 30.26 4.31
N PRO A 325 -10.35 30.06 3.46
CA PRO A 325 -10.53 30.18 2.03
C PRO A 325 -11.45 29.08 1.49
N SER A 326 -12.12 29.38 0.38
CA SER A 326 -13.11 28.44 -0.21
C SER A 326 -12.49 27.08 -0.54
N ASP A 327 -11.24 27.04 -1.01
CA ASP A 327 -10.59 25.78 -1.39
C ASP A 327 -10.21 24.94 -0.17
N LEU A 328 -9.92 25.54 0.98
CA LEU A 328 -9.70 24.79 2.20
C LEU A 328 -10.98 24.16 2.76
N LYS A 329 -12.15 24.69 2.41
CA LYS A 329 -13.46 24.12 2.77
C LYS A 329 -13.88 22.96 1.87
N LYS A 330 -13.23 22.78 0.72
CA LYS A 330 -13.61 21.76 -0.28
C LYS A 330 -12.84 20.47 -0.06
N ARG A 331 -13.60 19.38 0.07
CA ARG A 331 -13.04 18.03 0.11
C ARG A 331 -12.11 17.78 -1.08
N GLY A 332 -10.98 17.14 -0.82
CA GLY A 332 -10.03 16.74 -1.85
C GLY A 332 -9.13 17.83 -2.40
N LYS A 333 -9.20 19.05 -1.88
CA LYS A 333 -8.37 20.17 -2.34
C LYS A 333 -7.02 20.27 -1.62
N PHE A 334 -6.87 19.65 -0.47
CA PHE A 334 -5.58 19.57 0.23
C PHE A 334 -4.92 18.22 -0.09
N PHE A 335 -3.92 18.23 -0.97
CA PHE A 335 -3.30 17.02 -1.45
C PHE A 335 -2.28 16.48 -0.44
N THR A 336 -2.11 15.17 -0.39
CA THR A 336 -1.11 14.52 0.47
C THR A 336 0.31 14.98 0.15
N LYS A 337 0.63 15.28 -1.10
CA LYS A 337 1.92 15.87 -1.46
C LYS A 337 2.20 17.20 -0.73
N TYR A 338 1.18 17.98 -0.41
CA TYR A 338 1.34 19.22 0.36
C TYR A 338 1.87 18.95 1.76
N VAL A 339 1.43 17.87 2.38
CA VAL A 339 1.93 17.48 3.71
C VAL A 339 3.45 17.25 3.65
N SER A 340 3.91 16.49 2.69
CA SER A 340 5.35 16.22 2.49
C SER A 340 6.14 17.48 2.15
N GLU A 341 5.62 18.33 1.26
CA GLU A 341 6.26 19.58 0.87
C GLU A 341 6.39 20.55 2.05
N ILE A 342 5.33 20.73 2.84
CA ILE A 342 5.33 21.61 4.02
C ILE A 342 6.31 21.10 5.08
N GLU A 343 6.31 19.81 5.37
CA GLU A 343 7.20 19.22 6.35
C GLU A 343 8.66 19.18 5.88
N ASN A 344 8.91 19.28 4.58
CA ASN A 344 10.26 19.32 4.02
C ASN A 344 10.92 20.70 4.13
N ASP A 345 10.19 21.73 4.49
CA ASP A 345 10.77 23.05 4.78
C ASP A 345 11.81 22.93 5.92
N ALA A 346 12.96 23.57 5.74
CA ALA A 346 13.95 23.68 6.82
C ALA A 346 13.35 24.46 8.00
N LYS A 347 13.82 24.16 9.21
CA LYS A 347 13.37 24.84 10.42
C LYS A 347 13.49 26.37 10.30
N GLY A 348 12.40 27.07 10.59
CA GLY A 348 12.32 28.52 10.45
C GLY A 348 12.21 29.04 9.02
N LYS A 349 12.07 28.14 8.05
CA LYS A 349 11.80 28.43 6.64
C LYS A 349 10.41 27.94 6.28
N TYR A 350 9.69 28.71 5.46
CA TYR A 350 8.29 28.40 5.14
C TYR A 350 8.01 28.52 3.65
N THR A 351 9.01 28.32 2.81
CA THR A 351 8.92 28.50 1.36
C THR A 351 7.86 27.59 0.75
N ASN A 352 7.93 26.29 1.00
CA ASN A 352 6.95 25.33 0.49
C ASN A 352 5.57 25.54 1.14
N CYS A 353 5.53 25.79 2.43
CA CYS A 353 4.27 26.10 3.12
C CYS A 353 3.55 27.28 2.50
N ARG A 354 4.26 28.38 2.22
CA ARG A 354 3.70 29.58 1.60
C ARG A 354 3.21 29.31 0.17
N GLU A 355 3.93 28.53 -0.60
CA GLU A 355 3.52 28.14 -1.95
C GLU A 355 2.22 27.33 -1.91
N VAL A 356 2.12 26.34 -1.04
CA VAL A 356 0.90 25.55 -0.85
C VAL A 356 -0.28 26.44 -0.42
N LEU A 357 -0.07 27.31 0.56
CA LEU A 357 -1.12 28.21 1.04
C LEU A 357 -1.56 29.20 -0.03
N ALA A 358 -0.64 29.67 -0.87
CA ALA A 358 -0.96 30.54 -2.03
C ALA A 358 -1.84 29.80 -3.06
N GLU A 359 -1.56 28.54 -3.34
CA GLU A 359 -2.42 27.71 -4.21
C GLU A 359 -3.84 27.56 -3.66
N LEU A 360 -3.99 27.58 -2.34
CA LEU A 360 -5.29 27.54 -1.64
C LEU A 360 -5.95 28.92 -1.51
N GLY A 361 -5.34 29.96 -2.04
CA GLY A 361 -5.87 31.34 -2.02
C GLY A 361 -5.47 32.15 -0.78
N LEU A 362 -4.49 31.68 0.01
CA LEU A 362 -3.99 32.36 1.19
C LEU A 362 -2.64 33.03 0.91
N ARG A 363 -2.64 34.37 0.91
CA ARG A 363 -1.43 35.20 0.75
C ARG A 363 -1.19 36.00 2.03
N ASN A 364 0.04 36.42 2.24
CA ASN A 364 0.44 37.21 3.42
C ASN A 364 0.17 36.49 4.75
N VAL A 365 0.41 35.21 4.81
CA VAL A 365 0.29 34.40 6.01
C VAL A 365 1.51 34.64 6.92
N SER A 366 1.28 34.75 8.23
CA SER A 366 2.38 34.95 9.18
C SER A 366 3.27 33.70 9.30
N ASP A 367 4.50 33.90 9.73
CA ASP A 367 5.42 32.77 10.00
C ASP A 367 4.84 31.83 11.07
N GLN A 368 4.16 32.37 12.07
CA GLN A 368 3.55 31.57 13.12
C GLN A 368 2.38 30.73 12.60
N ASP A 369 1.58 31.26 11.70
CA ASP A 369 0.54 30.48 11.01
C ASP A 369 1.16 29.35 10.18
N CYS A 370 2.24 29.62 9.47
CA CYS A 370 2.97 28.57 8.74
C CYS A 370 3.51 27.47 9.67
N GLU A 371 4.04 27.84 10.83
CA GLU A 371 4.51 26.88 11.84
C GLU A 371 3.37 26.01 12.38
N ASN A 372 2.21 26.61 12.62
CA ASN A 372 1.03 25.88 13.06
C ASN A 372 0.45 24.96 11.98
N VAL A 373 0.47 25.39 10.72
CA VAL A 373 0.11 24.50 9.57
C VAL A 373 1.06 23.31 9.53
N ARG A 374 2.36 23.55 9.65
CA ARG A 374 3.36 22.48 9.69
C ARG A 374 3.13 21.52 10.86
N TYR A 375 2.79 22.05 12.03
CA TYR A 375 2.46 21.22 13.19
C TYR A 375 1.29 20.30 12.90
N VAL A 376 0.19 20.80 12.33
CA VAL A 376 -0.97 19.98 11.96
C VAL A 376 -0.56 18.87 10.95
N CYS A 377 0.18 19.23 9.91
CA CYS A 377 0.71 18.24 8.96
C CYS A 377 1.51 17.14 9.68
N SER A 378 2.42 17.55 10.58
CA SER A 378 3.30 16.63 11.30
C SER A 378 2.53 15.68 12.23
N VAL A 379 1.46 16.12 12.85
CA VAL A 379 0.65 15.27 13.73
C VAL A 379 -0.08 14.20 12.92
N VAL A 380 -0.61 14.54 11.77
CA VAL A 380 -1.32 13.60 10.89
C VAL A 380 -0.34 12.56 10.29
N SER A 381 0.76 12.99 9.73
CA SER A 381 1.76 12.09 9.14
C SER A 381 2.45 11.22 10.19
N ARG A 382 2.70 11.76 11.38
CA ARG A 382 3.29 11.02 12.51
C ARG A 382 2.37 9.89 12.96
N ARG A 383 1.08 10.14 13.11
CA ARG A 383 0.13 9.07 13.45
C ARG A 383 0.12 7.97 12.41
N ALA A 384 0.12 8.33 11.13
CA ALA A 384 0.21 7.36 10.04
C ALA A 384 1.47 6.48 10.16
N ALA A 385 2.63 7.10 10.38
CA ALA A 385 3.89 6.39 10.57
C ALA A 385 3.86 5.50 11.82
N HIS A 386 3.28 5.97 12.92
CA HIS A 386 3.17 5.20 14.17
C HIS A 386 2.23 4.00 14.04
N LEU A 387 1.11 4.15 13.32
CA LEU A 387 0.19 3.03 13.06
C LEU A 387 0.83 1.98 12.15
N ALA A 388 1.51 2.39 11.09
CA ALA A 388 2.28 1.48 10.25
C ALA A 388 3.37 0.77 11.06
N SER A 389 4.04 1.48 11.97
CA SER A 389 5.05 0.93 12.88
C SER A 389 4.45 -0.10 13.83
N ALA A 390 3.27 0.15 14.38
CA ALA A 390 2.57 -0.82 15.22
C ALA A 390 2.25 -2.11 14.43
N GLY A 391 1.84 -1.96 13.17
CA GLY A 391 1.65 -3.10 12.27
C GLY A 391 2.92 -3.91 12.07
N ILE A 392 4.03 -3.27 11.75
CA ILE A 392 5.33 -3.94 11.56
C ILE A 392 5.82 -4.58 12.86
N ALA A 393 5.71 -3.88 13.99
CA ALA A 393 6.08 -4.44 15.30
C ALA A 393 5.28 -5.70 15.62
N THR A 394 4.00 -5.74 15.29
CA THR A 394 3.15 -6.94 15.40
C THR A 394 3.72 -8.10 14.60
N LEU A 395 4.13 -7.85 13.34
CA LEU A 395 4.71 -8.88 12.48
C LEU A 395 6.06 -9.38 13.00
N LEU A 396 6.92 -8.49 13.47
CA LEU A 396 8.22 -8.86 14.05
C LEU A 396 8.05 -9.75 15.28
N ASN A 397 7.12 -9.43 16.17
CA ASN A 397 6.79 -10.25 17.32
C ASN A 397 6.19 -11.60 16.91
N LYS A 398 5.31 -11.61 15.92
CA LYS A 398 4.66 -12.82 15.42
C LYS A 398 5.65 -13.80 14.79
N MET A 399 6.59 -13.28 14.03
CA MET A 399 7.61 -14.07 13.35
C MET A 399 8.66 -14.60 14.33
N GLY A 400 9.06 -13.79 15.32
CA GLY A 400 10.03 -14.17 16.34
C GLY A 400 11.43 -14.46 15.81
N GLU A 401 11.82 -13.88 14.67
CA GLU A 401 13.14 -14.03 14.08
C GLU A 401 14.12 -13.00 14.66
N ASP A 402 15.39 -13.39 14.82
CA ASP A 402 16.42 -12.54 15.46
C ASP A 402 16.66 -11.23 14.73
N SER A 403 16.57 -11.24 13.40
CA SER A 403 16.78 -10.06 12.55
C SER A 403 15.96 -10.16 11.27
N VAL A 404 15.20 -9.11 10.97
CA VAL A 404 14.34 -9.05 9.79
C VAL A 404 14.54 -7.73 9.06
N THR A 405 14.65 -7.79 7.75
CA THR A 405 14.57 -6.60 6.89
C THR A 405 13.13 -6.45 6.39
N VAL A 406 12.62 -5.23 6.47
CA VAL A 406 11.32 -4.81 5.94
C VAL A 406 11.54 -4.07 4.63
N GLY A 407 11.08 -4.63 3.51
CA GLY A 407 11.07 -3.95 2.22
C GLY A 407 9.84 -3.06 2.12
N ILE A 408 10.03 -1.78 1.81
CA ILE A 408 8.96 -0.79 1.80
C ILE A 408 8.91 -0.06 0.47
N ASP A 409 7.72 0.05 -0.10
CA ASP A 409 7.44 0.85 -1.28
C ASP A 409 6.25 1.78 -1.03
N GLY A 410 5.98 2.65 -1.98
CA GLY A 410 4.88 3.60 -1.93
C GLY A 410 5.32 5.05 -1.80
N SER A 411 4.50 5.95 -2.37
CA SER A 411 4.83 7.36 -2.49
C SER A 411 4.91 8.09 -1.14
N VAL A 412 4.11 7.70 -0.15
CA VAL A 412 4.15 8.33 1.17
C VAL A 412 5.49 8.05 1.86
N TYR A 413 5.89 6.80 1.90
CA TYR A 413 7.18 6.43 2.50
C TYR A 413 8.35 7.04 1.74
N ARG A 414 8.29 7.03 0.41
CA ARG A 414 9.37 7.52 -0.46
C ARG A 414 9.57 9.03 -0.37
N PHE A 415 8.50 9.80 -0.35
CA PHE A 415 8.58 11.25 -0.51
C PHE A 415 8.39 12.04 0.79
N HIS A 416 7.77 11.45 1.82
CA HIS A 416 7.67 12.15 3.11
C HIS A 416 9.05 12.23 3.77
N PRO A 417 9.49 13.42 4.21
CA PRO A 417 10.87 13.63 4.67
C PRO A 417 11.24 12.89 5.95
N TYR A 418 10.27 12.51 6.79
CA TYR A 418 10.51 11.92 8.10
C TYR A 418 9.90 10.54 8.32
N PHE A 419 9.18 9.99 7.35
CA PHE A 419 8.42 8.75 7.55
C PHE A 419 9.31 7.57 7.93
N HIS A 420 10.45 7.44 7.27
CA HIS A 420 11.44 6.40 7.56
C HIS A 420 11.96 6.49 9.00
N GLU A 421 12.38 7.68 9.44
CA GLU A 421 12.92 7.88 10.80
C GLU A 421 11.85 7.70 11.87
N LEU A 422 10.65 8.22 11.63
CA LEU A 422 9.51 8.04 12.53
C LEU A 422 9.17 6.56 12.73
N MET A 423 9.16 5.78 11.65
CA MET A 423 8.93 4.34 11.72
C MET A 423 10.07 3.62 12.45
N THR A 424 11.32 3.90 12.10
CA THR A 424 12.48 3.26 12.72
C THR A 424 12.48 3.48 14.23
N GLU A 425 12.27 4.70 14.67
CA GLU A 425 12.21 5.05 16.09
C GLU A 425 11.04 4.35 16.79
N LYS A 426 9.84 4.41 16.20
CA LYS A 426 8.66 3.86 16.84
C LYS A 426 8.67 2.34 16.92
N ILE A 427 9.10 1.66 15.88
CA ILE A 427 9.24 0.19 15.90
C ILE A 427 10.23 -0.23 17.00
N SER A 428 11.33 0.51 17.15
CA SER A 428 12.32 0.24 18.21
C SER A 428 11.74 0.40 19.62
N GLN A 429 10.77 1.29 19.80
CA GLN A 429 10.09 1.47 21.08
C GLN A 429 9.04 0.38 21.37
N LEU A 430 8.43 -0.19 20.33
CA LEU A 430 7.29 -1.10 20.48
C LEU A 430 7.66 -2.57 20.59
N GLN A 431 8.88 -2.97 20.21
CA GLN A 431 9.31 -4.35 20.22
C GLN A 431 10.85 -4.46 20.33
N ASN A 432 11.38 -5.67 20.56
CA ASN A 432 12.79 -5.88 20.91
C ASN A 432 13.62 -6.63 19.85
N TYR A 433 12.99 -7.15 18.79
CA TYR A 433 13.73 -7.84 17.72
C TYR A 433 14.50 -6.83 16.86
N LYS A 434 15.63 -7.28 16.32
CA LYS A 434 16.41 -6.46 15.39
C LYS A 434 15.71 -6.39 14.03
N PHE A 435 15.73 -5.21 13.46
CA PHE A 435 15.14 -4.95 12.14
C PHE A 435 15.88 -3.83 11.43
N ASP A 436 15.70 -3.76 10.13
CA ASP A 436 16.00 -2.58 9.32
C ASP A 436 14.91 -2.37 8.27
N LEU A 437 14.79 -1.12 7.82
CA LEU A 437 13.83 -0.71 6.81
C LEU A 437 14.58 -0.41 5.51
N MET A 438 14.15 -1.02 4.43
CA MET A 438 14.76 -0.93 3.12
C MET A 438 13.77 -0.37 2.10
N LEU A 439 14.13 0.73 1.45
CA LEU A 439 13.32 1.24 0.34
C LEU A 439 13.42 0.30 -0.87
N SER A 440 12.27 -0.08 -1.39
CA SER A 440 12.19 -0.84 -2.64
C SER A 440 12.41 0.06 -3.85
N GLU A 441 13.19 -0.45 -4.83
CA GLU A 441 13.49 0.24 -6.08
C GLU A 441 12.61 -0.25 -7.21
N ASP A 442 11.40 -0.18 -7.32
CA ASP A 442 10.54 -0.78 -8.36
C ASP A 442 10.02 -2.16 -7.98
N GLY A 443 9.28 -2.20 -6.85
CA GLY A 443 8.95 -3.44 -6.17
C GLY A 443 8.01 -4.39 -6.91
N SER A 444 6.90 -3.90 -7.48
CA SER A 444 5.85 -4.82 -7.97
C SER A 444 6.25 -5.55 -9.25
N GLY A 445 6.87 -4.86 -10.19
CA GLY A 445 7.26 -5.46 -11.48
C GLY A 445 8.40 -6.46 -11.33
N ARG A 446 9.49 -6.05 -10.69
CA ARG A 446 10.63 -6.94 -10.43
C ARG A 446 10.22 -8.15 -9.61
N GLY A 447 9.42 -7.93 -8.59
CA GLY A 447 8.96 -8.97 -7.69
C GLY A 447 8.16 -10.05 -8.40
N ALA A 448 7.29 -9.69 -9.34
CA ALA A 448 6.52 -10.64 -10.11
C ALA A 448 7.42 -11.57 -10.94
N ALA A 449 8.43 -11.03 -11.61
CA ALA A 449 9.39 -11.84 -12.36
C ALA A 449 10.24 -12.73 -11.43
N LEU A 450 10.59 -12.24 -10.23
CA LEU A 450 11.30 -13.05 -9.24
C LEU A 450 10.45 -14.20 -8.69
N VAL A 451 9.14 -13.98 -8.49
CA VAL A 451 8.23 -15.09 -8.14
C VAL A 451 8.22 -16.14 -9.24
N ALA A 452 8.17 -15.71 -10.51
CA ALA A 452 8.27 -16.63 -11.64
C ALA A 452 9.60 -17.40 -11.63
N ALA A 453 10.70 -16.74 -11.33
CA ALA A 453 12.04 -17.35 -11.26
C ALA A 453 12.11 -18.45 -10.20
N VAL A 454 11.66 -18.17 -8.97
CA VAL A 454 11.67 -19.18 -7.90
C VAL A 454 10.68 -20.30 -8.16
N ALA A 455 9.51 -20.01 -8.71
CA ALA A 455 8.52 -21.03 -9.07
C ALA A 455 9.02 -21.95 -10.19
N ALA A 456 9.74 -21.42 -11.18
CA ALA A 456 10.30 -22.18 -12.30
C ALA A 456 11.50 -23.06 -11.88
N GLY A 457 12.29 -22.62 -10.90
CA GLY A 457 13.48 -23.37 -10.41
C GLY A 457 13.15 -24.66 -9.65
N HIS A 458 11.90 -24.86 -9.27
CA HIS A 458 11.42 -26.03 -8.53
C HIS A 458 10.59 -27.01 -9.39
N ARG A 459 10.59 -26.86 -10.71
CA ARG A 459 9.88 -27.74 -11.66
C ARG A 459 10.80 -28.68 -12.42
#